data_9eff9cfb961086a6c9a2098f61452a83
#
_entry.id   9eff9cfb961086a6c9a2098f61452a83
#
_cell.length_a   1.000
_cell.length_b   1.000
_cell.length_c   1.000
_cell.angle_alpha   90.00
_cell.angle_beta   90.00
_cell.angle_gamma   90.00
#
_symmetry.space_group_name_H-M   'P 1'
#
loop_
_entity.id
_entity.type
_entity.pdbx_description
1 polymer ?
#
loop_
_entity_poly.entity_id
_entity_poly.type
_entity_poly.pdbx_seq_one_letter_code
_entity_poly.pdbx_strand_id
1 'polypeptide(L)'
;MDDARIISSEVSLTLGLPPSCIQFCPAHPNLLVVGTYNLEKSEDDVQEGNKEADDDERVTATKTPQSRNGSLLVFKVDGAKLHLVQTVSQPSAILDLRFHPSKDKQDILAVASSTGTLAVFKLDPAQNSSAPLQHISTSRCEDIGEDILFLQCNWHPEIPSIIGVTTSTSSARLLHLDEGYCIKDYTKLNIANSLEAWCIAFSSGAPASTDEKIQVTAYCGGDDSLLRYTSCVWDPSDSDSPCEEPYSPITIKGTHNAGVTAILPLSLFTKNNGRVIVTGSYDDHLRVFIIHDLHETYGMKKVELVLEENMGGGVWRLDLVKTQKDTDSTKIRILASCMHAGARFIELEVKQEQDWSCQVLARFEEHKSMNYGSDFVRDDQAGETLCLRALNFSPTLYLPLLLYNRLLAPGSTKDEINSPKLCSSYQTTY
;
A
#
# COMPACT_ATOMS: atom_id res chain seq x y z
N MET A 1 22.52 4.12 -10.39
CA MET A 1 21.60 2.98 -10.70
C MET A 1 22.25 1.79 -11.41
N ASP A 2 23.48 1.91 -11.87
CA ASP A 2 24.10 0.87 -12.74
C ASP A 2 24.47 -0.45 -12.03
N ASP A 3 24.56 -0.49 -10.71
CA ASP A 3 24.94 -1.69 -9.94
C ASP A 3 23.76 -2.51 -9.40
N ALA A 4 22.51 -2.11 -9.66
CA ALA A 4 21.34 -2.82 -9.16
C ALA A 4 21.16 -4.17 -9.88
N ARG A 5 20.92 -5.22 -9.09
CA ARG A 5 20.66 -6.56 -9.66
C ARG A 5 19.35 -6.58 -10.45
N ILE A 6 19.38 -7.05 -11.68
CA ILE A 6 18.18 -7.32 -12.46
C ILE A 6 17.62 -8.69 -12.03
N ILE A 7 16.32 -8.74 -11.74
CA ILE A 7 15.61 -9.95 -11.35
C ILE A 7 14.64 -10.31 -12.47
N SER A 8 14.54 -11.61 -12.75
CA SER A 8 13.57 -12.16 -13.71
C SER A 8 12.49 -12.95 -12.98
N SER A 9 11.31 -13.03 -13.59
CA SER A 9 10.23 -13.87 -13.09
C SER A 9 10.54 -15.36 -13.31
N GLU A 10 10.22 -16.19 -12.31
CA GLU A 10 10.21 -17.65 -12.47
C GLU A 10 8.91 -18.14 -13.10
N VAL A 11 7.80 -17.45 -12.82
CA VAL A 11 6.47 -17.77 -13.34
C VAL A 11 5.72 -16.49 -13.66
N SER A 12 4.97 -16.53 -14.76
CA SER A 12 3.98 -15.51 -15.11
C SER A 12 2.62 -16.19 -15.34
N LEU A 13 1.55 -15.56 -14.86
CA LEU A 13 0.19 -16.05 -15.00
C LEU A 13 -0.70 -14.92 -15.53
N THR A 14 -1.44 -15.20 -16.61
CA THR A 14 -2.44 -14.27 -17.13
C THR A 14 -3.78 -14.52 -16.45
N LEU A 15 -4.36 -13.48 -15.89
CA LEU A 15 -5.66 -13.48 -15.20
C LEU A 15 -6.78 -13.13 -16.18
N GLY A 16 -8.02 -13.51 -15.84
CA GLY A 16 -9.20 -13.16 -16.64
C GLY A 16 -9.56 -11.66 -16.59
N LEU A 17 -9.21 -10.97 -15.47
CA LEU A 17 -9.42 -9.54 -15.28
C LEU A 17 -8.10 -8.87 -14.84
N PRO A 18 -7.89 -7.58 -15.18
CA PRO A 18 -6.71 -6.84 -14.72
C PRO A 18 -6.62 -6.80 -13.20
N PRO A 19 -5.47 -7.13 -12.61
CA PRO A 19 -5.26 -6.99 -11.18
C PRO A 19 -5.01 -5.53 -10.81
N SER A 20 -5.54 -5.10 -9.66
CA SER A 20 -5.39 -3.75 -9.11
C SER A 20 -4.52 -3.71 -7.85
N CYS A 21 -4.60 -4.72 -7.03
CA CYS A 21 -3.91 -4.79 -5.75
C CYS A 21 -3.59 -6.24 -5.37
N ILE A 22 -2.58 -6.42 -4.50
CA ILE A 22 -2.13 -7.74 -4.05
C ILE A 22 -1.61 -7.63 -2.63
N GLN A 23 -1.85 -8.67 -1.83
CA GLN A 23 -1.16 -8.84 -0.56
C GLN A 23 -1.07 -10.32 -0.15
N PHE A 24 0.07 -10.71 0.42
CA PHE A 24 0.22 -11.96 1.14
C PHE A 24 -0.50 -11.88 2.48
N CYS A 25 -1.12 -12.99 2.88
CA CYS A 25 -1.69 -13.10 4.21
C CYS A 25 -0.57 -13.25 5.25
N PRO A 26 -0.43 -12.30 6.21
CA PRO A 26 0.62 -12.43 7.22
C PRO A 26 0.44 -13.63 8.14
N ALA A 27 -0.80 -14.06 8.40
CA ALA A 27 -1.11 -15.29 9.18
C ALA A 27 -0.82 -16.58 8.38
N HIS A 28 -0.91 -16.52 7.05
CA HIS A 28 -0.71 -17.65 6.15
C HIS A 28 0.19 -17.26 4.99
N PRO A 29 1.52 -17.19 5.19
CA PRO A 29 2.46 -16.62 4.21
C PRO A 29 2.53 -17.33 2.85
N ASN A 30 1.98 -18.54 2.76
CA ASN A 30 1.83 -19.28 1.51
C ASN A 30 0.55 -18.95 0.73
N LEU A 31 -0.31 -18.07 1.26
CA LEU A 31 -1.51 -17.61 0.62
C LEU A 31 -1.41 -16.12 0.30
N LEU A 32 -1.86 -15.75 -0.88
CA LEU A 32 -1.98 -14.34 -1.29
C LEU A 32 -3.35 -14.07 -1.88
N VAL A 33 -3.81 -12.84 -1.73
CA VAL A 33 -5.06 -12.35 -2.29
C VAL A 33 -4.75 -11.29 -3.34
N VAL A 34 -5.38 -11.41 -4.50
CA VAL A 34 -5.30 -10.45 -5.61
C VAL A 34 -6.68 -9.86 -5.82
N GLY A 35 -6.79 -8.53 -5.78
CA GLY A 35 -7.97 -7.80 -6.19
C GLY A 35 -7.91 -7.51 -7.69
N THR A 36 -9.06 -7.57 -8.37
CA THR A 36 -9.16 -7.26 -9.80
C THR A 36 -10.11 -6.10 -10.05
N TYR A 37 -9.89 -5.42 -11.17
CA TYR A 37 -10.65 -4.26 -11.61
C TYR A 37 -11.11 -4.48 -13.04
N ASN A 38 -12.41 -4.37 -13.30
CA ASN A 38 -12.96 -4.38 -14.64
C ASN A 38 -13.87 -3.16 -14.84
N LEU A 39 -13.63 -2.42 -15.92
CA LEU A 39 -14.47 -1.33 -16.36
C LEU A 39 -15.33 -1.85 -17.50
N GLU A 40 -16.64 -1.93 -17.30
CA GLU A 40 -17.57 -2.29 -18.34
C GLU A 40 -17.74 -1.11 -19.30
N LYS A 41 -17.35 -1.31 -20.57
CA LYS A 41 -17.59 -0.31 -21.61
C LYS A 41 -19.07 -0.38 -21.98
N SER A 42 -19.77 0.75 -21.93
CA SER A 42 -21.11 0.87 -22.51
C SER A 42 -21.03 0.73 -24.01
N GLU A 43 -22.06 0.16 -24.65
CA GLU A 43 -22.11 0.03 -26.12
C GLU A 43 -22.03 1.39 -26.84
N ASP A 44 -22.37 2.46 -26.16
CA ASP A 44 -22.29 3.84 -26.65
C ASP A 44 -20.84 4.36 -26.79
N ASP A 45 -19.90 3.89 -25.94
CA ASP A 45 -18.49 4.26 -26.01
C ASP A 45 -17.74 3.66 -27.23
N VAL A 46 -18.34 2.66 -27.88
CA VAL A 46 -17.73 2.00 -29.06
C VAL A 46 -17.97 2.81 -30.34
N GLN A 47 -18.95 3.72 -30.34
CA GLN A 47 -19.28 4.52 -31.54
C GLN A 47 -18.53 5.85 -31.66
N GLU A 48 -17.94 6.36 -30.57
CA GLU A 48 -17.18 7.63 -30.59
C GLU A 48 -15.70 7.47 -31.03
N GLY A 49 -15.19 6.25 -31.12
CA GLY A 49 -13.79 5.98 -31.51
C GLY A 49 -13.44 6.27 -32.99
N ASN A 50 -14.37 6.73 -33.84
CA ASN A 50 -14.17 6.95 -35.28
C ASN A 50 -14.52 8.37 -35.77
N LYS A 51 -14.59 9.37 -34.89
CA LYS A 51 -14.73 10.77 -35.35
C LYS A 51 -13.46 11.54 -35.02
N GLU A 52 -12.78 11.99 -36.08
CA GLU A 52 -11.70 12.97 -36.02
C GLU A 52 -12.20 14.25 -35.34
N ALA A 53 -11.33 14.84 -34.50
CA ALA A 53 -11.61 16.02 -33.72
C ALA A 53 -11.89 17.23 -34.63
N ASP A 54 -13.06 17.81 -34.51
CA ASP A 54 -13.33 19.18 -34.89
C ASP A 54 -13.65 19.98 -33.62
N ASP A 55 -12.93 21.06 -33.41
CA ASP A 55 -13.02 21.96 -32.25
C ASP A 55 -14.37 22.69 -32.21
N ASP A 56 -14.82 22.99 -31.00
CA ASP A 56 -15.97 23.84 -30.64
C ASP A 56 -17.37 23.17 -30.65
N GLU A 57 -17.64 22.41 -29.54
CA GLU A 57 -18.94 22.54 -28.83
C GLU A 57 -18.83 21.85 -27.44
N ARG A 58 -18.90 22.65 -26.37
CA ARG A 58 -19.08 22.16 -25.00
C ARG A 58 -20.49 21.53 -24.88
N VAL A 59 -20.60 20.28 -25.23
CA VAL A 59 -21.75 19.45 -24.84
C VAL A 59 -21.47 18.94 -23.43
N THR A 60 -22.25 19.39 -22.47
CA THR A 60 -22.36 18.79 -21.12
C THR A 60 -22.99 17.41 -21.28
N ALA A 61 -22.17 16.43 -21.67
CA ALA A 61 -22.58 15.04 -21.63
C ALA A 61 -22.76 14.65 -20.17
N THR A 62 -23.98 14.33 -19.78
CA THR A 62 -24.29 13.65 -18.53
C THR A 62 -23.56 12.32 -18.56
N LYS A 63 -22.43 12.22 -17.83
CA LYS A 63 -21.67 10.98 -17.72
C LYS A 63 -22.58 9.94 -17.09
N THR A 64 -23.02 8.97 -17.88
CA THR A 64 -23.67 7.77 -17.35
C THR A 64 -22.71 7.08 -16.38
N PRO A 65 -23.17 6.65 -15.19
CA PRO A 65 -22.31 5.95 -14.23
C PRO A 65 -21.69 4.71 -14.90
N GLN A 66 -20.36 4.66 -14.98
CA GLN A 66 -19.67 3.52 -15.57
C GLN A 66 -19.79 2.32 -14.63
N SER A 67 -20.32 1.20 -15.13
CA SER A 67 -20.37 -0.05 -14.37
C SER A 67 -18.97 -0.63 -14.20
N ARG A 68 -18.66 -1.02 -12.97
CA ARG A 68 -17.37 -1.61 -12.60
C ARG A 68 -17.62 -2.86 -11.77
N ASN A 69 -16.94 -3.94 -12.09
CA ASN A 69 -16.94 -5.16 -11.29
C ASN A 69 -15.52 -5.69 -11.06
N GLY A 70 -15.39 -6.69 -10.23
CA GLY A 70 -14.10 -7.30 -9.93
C GLY A 70 -14.21 -8.64 -9.23
N SER A 71 -13.09 -9.13 -8.76
CA SER A 71 -13.00 -10.38 -8.01
C SER A 71 -11.85 -10.31 -7.01
N LEU A 72 -11.95 -11.12 -5.96
CA LEU A 72 -10.84 -11.48 -5.10
C LEU A 72 -10.39 -12.88 -5.47
N LEU A 73 -9.13 -13.01 -5.85
CA LEU A 73 -8.51 -14.29 -6.24
C LEU A 73 -7.56 -14.72 -5.12
N VAL A 74 -7.78 -15.90 -4.56
CA VAL A 74 -6.87 -16.48 -3.55
C VAL A 74 -5.95 -17.46 -4.24
N PHE A 75 -4.65 -17.23 -4.14
CA PHE A 75 -3.62 -18.14 -4.65
C PHE A 75 -2.84 -18.77 -3.52
N LYS A 76 -2.53 -20.05 -3.68
CA LYS A 76 -1.54 -20.77 -2.87
C LYS A 76 -0.22 -20.80 -3.63
N VAL A 77 0.84 -20.44 -2.91
CA VAL A 77 2.21 -20.50 -3.40
C VAL A 77 2.85 -21.79 -2.88
N ASP A 78 3.42 -22.58 -3.77
CA ASP A 78 4.17 -23.78 -3.46
C ASP A 78 5.49 -23.76 -4.27
N GLY A 79 6.55 -23.30 -3.64
CA GLY A 79 7.82 -23.00 -4.34
C GLY A 79 7.58 -21.98 -5.46
N ALA A 80 7.95 -22.35 -6.69
CA ALA A 80 7.73 -21.53 -7.89
C ALA A 80 6.33 -21.67 -8.49
N LYS A 81 5.39 -22.43 -7.88
CA LYS A 81 4.05 -22.65 -8.44
C LYS A 81 3.02 -21.76 -7.78
N LEU A 82 2.09 -21.28 -8.60
CA LEU A 82 0.89 -20.56 -8.18
C LEU A 82 -0.34 -21.41 -8.48
N HIS A 83 -1.11 -21.72 -7.46
CA HIS A 83 -2.37 -22.46 -7.58
C HIS A 83 -3.52 -21.55 -7.19
N LEU A 84 -4.44 -21.28 -8.13
CA LEU A 84 -5.70 -20.60 -7.81
C LEU A 84 -6.54 -21.52 -6.94
N VAL A 85 -6.84 -21.07 -5.71
CA VAL A 85 -7.61 -21.83 -4.72
C VAL A 85 -9.08 -21.41 -4.74
N GLN A 86 -9.33 -20.08 -4.84
CA GLN A 86 -10.68 -19.53 -4.75
C GLN A 86 -10.81 -18.27 -5.61
N THR A 87 -11.98 -18.09 -6.21
CA THR A 87 -12.42 -16.85 -6.82
C THR A 87 -13.70 -16.38 -6.14
N VAL A 88 -13.69 -15.15 -5.61
CA VAL A 88 -14.86 -14.51 -5.00
C VAL A 88 -15.25 -13.31 -5.86
N SER A 89 -16.32 -13.46 -6.65
CA SER A 89 -16.86 -12.37 -7.47
C SER A 89 -17.35 -11.23 -6.61
N GLN A 90 -17.08 -10.01 -7.03
CA GLN A 90 -17.49 -8.79 -6.34
C GLN A 90 -18.38 -7.93 -7.26
N PRO A 91 -19.44 -7.31 -6.73
CA PRO A 91 -20.33 -6.46 -7.51
C PRO A 91 -19.66 -5.14 -7.94
N SER A 92 -18.53 -4.81 -7.36
CA SER A 92 -17.75 -3.59 -7.62
C SER A 92 -16.28 -3.94 -7.85
N ALA A 93 -15.57 -3.11 -8.60
CA ALA A 93 -14.13 -3.26 -8.79
C ALA A 93 -13.38 -3.06 -7.48
N ILE A 94 -12.30 -3.82 -7.30
CA ILE A 94 -11.43 -3.72 -6.13
C ILE A 94 -10.34 -2.69 -6.42
N LEU A 95 -10.20 -1.69 -5.54
CA LEU A 95 -9.22 -0.63 -5.68
C LEU A 95 -8.02 -0.82 -4.76
N ASP A 96 -8.25 -1.27 -3.54
CA ASP A 96 -7.19 -1.62 -2.60
C ASP A 96 -7.63 -2.74 -1.65
N LEU A 97 -6.65 -3.44 -1.08
CA LEU A 97 -6.86 -4.44 -0.04
C LEU A 97 -5.71 -4.42 0.97
N ARG A 98 -6.04 -4.62 2.26
CA ARG A 98 -5.05 -4.60 3.34
C ARG A 98 -5.38 -5.61 4.43
N PHE A 99 -4.44 -6.52 4.70
CA PHE A 99 -4.50 -7.34 5.90
C PHE A 99 -4.26 -6.53 7.15
N HIS A 100 -4.90 -6.94 8.22
CA HIS A 100 -4.80 -6.27 9.52
C HIS A 100 -3.39 -6.43 10.12
N PRO A 101 -2.76 -5.35 10.64
CA PRO A 101 -1.38 -5.40 11.15
C PRO A 101 -1.24 -6.07 12.53
N SER A 102 -2.31 -6.12 13.34
CA SER A 102 -2.25 -6.72 14.69
C SER A 102 -2.05 -8.22 14.63
N LYS A 103 -1.16 -8.76 15.46
CA LYS A 103 -0.74 -10.16 15.45
C LYS A 103 -1.86 -11.18 15.58
N ASP A 104 -2.92 -10.82 16.31
CA ASP A 104 -4.11 -11.66 16.55
C ASP A 104 -5.18 -11.57 15.46
N LYS A 105 -5.00 -10.69 14.46
CA LYS A 105 -5.96 -10.39 13.40
C LYS A 105 -5.33 -10.41 11.98
N GLN A 106 -4.17 -11.00 11.83
CA GLN A 106 -3.41 -11.02 10.57
C GLN A 106 -4.08 -11.81 9.44
N ASP A 107 -5.16 -12.51 9.72
CA ASP A 107 -6.04 -13.20 8.78
C ASP A 107 -7.26 -12.36 8.35
N ILE A 108 -7.44 -11.15 8.90
CA ILE A 108 -8.52 -10.21 8.57
C ILE A 108 -8.08 -9.31 7.43
N LEU A 109 -8.86 -9.26 6.36
CA LEU A 109 -8.61 -8.49 5.15
C LEU A 109 -9.68 -7.43 4.96
N ALA A 110 -9.29 -6.16 4.89
CA ALA A 110 -10.14 -5.07 4.45
C ALA A 110 -9.98 -4.84 2.93
N VAL A 111 -11.08 -4.52 2.27
CA VAL A 111 -11.16 -4.34 0.81
C VAL A 111 -11.91 -3.06 0.50
N ALA A 112 -11.26 -2.13 -0.19
CA ALA A 112 -11.83 -0.87 -0.67
C ALA A 112 -12.36 -1.04 -2.10
N SER A 113 -13.55 -0.52 -2.38
CA SER A 113 -14.25 -0.77 -3.63
C SER A 113 -14.59 0.50 -4.41
N SER A 114 -14.92 0.30 -5.68
CA SER A 114 -15.35 1.36 -6.60
C SER A 114 -16.77 1.89 -6.36
N THR A 115 -17.46 1.43 -5.34
CA THR A 115 -18.80 1.89 -4.94
C THR A 115 -18.81 2.48 -3.52
N GLY A 116 -17.65 2.92 -3.01
CA GLY A 116 -17.53 3.54 -1.69
C GLY A 116 -17.89 2.60 -0.53
N THR A 117 -17.68 1.30 -0.72
CA THR A 117 -17.87 0.30 0.33
C THR A 117 -16.55 -0.22 0.86
N LEU A 118 -16.53 -0.51 2.15
CA LEU A 118 -15.51 -1.30 2.81
C LEU A 118 -16.08 -2.70 3.05
N ALA A 119 -15.49 -3.71 2.43
CA ALA A 119 -15.79 -5.11 2.70
C ALA A 119 -14.68 -5.72 3.55
N VAL A 120 -15.05 -6.56 4.51
CA VAL A 120 -14.09 -7.26 5.39
C VAL A 120 -14.27 -8.75 5.24
N PHE A 121 -13.13 -9.44 5.13
CA PHE A 121 -13.05 -10.89 4.96
C PHE A 121 -12.12 -11.50 6.00
N LYS A 122 -12.29 -12.80 6.27
CA LYS A 122 -11.34 -13.62 7.02
C LYS A 122 -10.76 -14.68 6.09
N LEU A 123 -9.45 -14.84 6.12
CA LEU A 123 -8.75 -15.91 5.40
C LEU A 123 -8.44 -17.08 6.36
N ASP A 124 -9.25 -18.13 6.32
CA ASP A 124 -9.14 -19.28 7.23
C ASP A 124 -9.05 -20.61 6.45
N PRO A 125 -7.84 -21.01 6.03
CA PRO A 125 -7.64 -22.28 5.30
C PRO A 125 -7.85 -23.54 6.18
N ALA A 126 -7.81 -23.39 7.50
CA ALA A 126 -8.06 -24.51 8.41
C ALA A 126 -9.56 -24.85 8.45
N GLN A 127 -10.42 -23.85 8.38
CA GLN A 127 -11.87 -24.06 8.34
C GLN A 127 -12.32 -24.57 6.97
N ASN A 128 -11.79 -24.02 5.87
CA ASN A 128 -12.11 -24.46 4.51
C ASN A 128 -10.92 -24.26 3.57
N SER A 129 -10.25 -25.35 3.23
CA SER A 129 -9.05 -25.31 2.40
C SER A 129 -9.31 -24.98 0.91
N SER A 130 -10.53 -25.23 0.41
CA SER A 130 -10.92 -24.96 -0.99
C SER A 130 -11.59 -23.60 -1.18
N ALA A 131 -12.08 -22.98 -0.10
CA ALA A 131 -12.67 -21.64 -0.09
C ALA A 131 -12.27 -20.90 1.19
N PRO A 132 -10.97 -20.58 1.37
CA PRO A 132 -10.45 -20.07 2.64
C PRO A 132 -10.86 -18.63 2.93
N LEU A 133 -11.20 -17.83 1.91
CA LEU A 133 -11.60 -16.43 2.08
C LEU A 133 -13.11 -16.36 2.33
N GLN A 134 -13.48 -15.95 3.54
CA GLN A 134 -14.86 -15.87 4.02
C GLN A 134 -15.25 -14.42 4.22
N HIS A 135 -16.40 -14.01 3.69
CA HIS A 135 -16.95 -12.68 3.89
C HIS A 135 -17.45 -12.52 5.32
N ILE A 136 -17.12 -11.39 5.96
CA ILE A 136 -17.60 -11.02 7.29
C ILE A 136 -18.66 -9.91 7.17
N SER A 137 -18.28 -8.76 6.60
CA SER A 137 -19.15 -7.59 6.52
C SER A 137 -18.91 -6.78 5.25
N THR A 138 -19.90 -6.00 4.87
CA THR A 138 -19.76 -4.92 3.87
C THR A 138 -20.56 -3.74 4.36
N SER A 139 -19.94 -2.57 4.47
CA SER A 139 -20.57 -1.36 4.96
C SER A 139 -20.10 -0.11 4.20
N ARG A 140 -20.81 0.98 4.36
CA ARG A 140 -20.57 2.27 3.71
C ARG A 140 -20.85 3.40 4.70
N CYS A 141 -20.19 4.56 4.55
CA CYS A 141 -20.58 5.76 5.27
C CYS A 141 -21.91 6.27 4.74
N GLU A 142 -22.79 6.76 5.62
CA GLU A 142 -24.14 7.23 5.25
C GLU A 142 -24.15 8.37 4.23
N ASP A 143 -23.12 9.22 4.25
CA ASP A 143 -22.96 10.39 3.37
C ASP A 143 -22.22 10.10 2.06
N ILE A 144 -21.89 8.84 1.75
CA ILE A 144 -21.20 8.41 0.53
C ILE A 144 -22.18 7.71 -0.42
N GLY A 145 -22.29 8.24 -1.65
CA GLY A 145 -23.04 7.63 -2.75
C GLY A 145 -22.24 6.50 -3.43
N GLU A 146 -22.92 5.72 -4.28
CA GLU A 146 -22.31 4.59 -5.03
C GLU A 146 -21.36 5.03 -6.14
N ASP A 147 -21.43 6.30 -6.53
CA ASP A 147 -20.56 6.95 -7.51
C ASP A 147 -19.20 7.38 -6.92
N ILE A 148 -19.08 7.38 -5.58
CA ILE A 148 -17.84 7.75 -4.89
C ILE A 148 -17.02 6.50 -4.64
N LEU A 149 -15.77 6.50 -5.10
CA LEU A 149 -14.83 5.40 -4.95
C LEU A 149 -14.05 5.53 -3.64
N PHE A 150 -13.82 4.41 -2.95
CA PHE A 150 -12.73 4.29 -1.99
C PHE A 150 -11.46 3.91 -2.74
N LEU A 151 -10.49 4.82 -2.83
CA LEU A 151 -9.29 4.65 -3.64
C LEU A 151 -8.20 3.84 -2.93
N GLN A 152 -8.05 4.05 -1.62
CA GLN A 152 -7.12 3.30 -0.78
C GLN A 152 -7.72 3.07 0.59
N CYS A 153 -7.31 1.99 1.25
CA CYS A 153 -7.55 1.76 2.67
C CYS A 153 -6.24 1.42 3.40
N ASN A 154 -6.13 1.83 4.66
CA ASN A 154 -4.98 1.49 5.50
C ASN A 154 -5.39 1.38 6.97
N TRP A 155 -5.03 0.27 7.62
CA TRP A 155 -5.29 0.06 9.03
C TRP A 155 -4.41 0.97 9.89
N HIS A 156 -4.97 1.44 11.00
CA HIS A 156 -4.15 2.08 12.01
C HIS A 156 -3.23 1.02 12.67
N PRO A 157 -1.92 1.30 12.83
CA PRO A 157 -0.99 0.27 13.29
C PRO A 157 -1.21 -0.19 14.73
N GLU A 158 -1.84 0.63 15.58
CA GLU A 158 -1.98 0.38 17.03
C GLU A 158 -3.44 0.28 17.49
N ILE A 159 -4.40 0.86 16.74
CA ILE A 159 -5.83 0.85 17.10
C ILE A 159 -6.57 -0.10 16.15
N PRO A 160 -6.90 -1.32 16.59
CA PRO A 160 -7.41 -2.37 15.70
C PRO A 160 -8.79 -2.10 15.10
N SER A 161 -9.56 -1.17 15.67
CA SER A 161 -10.88 -0.79 15.19
C SER A 161 -10.86 0.37 14.20
N ILE A 162 -9.70 0.96 13.90
CA ILE A 162 -9.59 2.11 13.00
C ILE A 162 -8.95 1.71 11.68
N ILE A 163 -9.61 2.10 10.59
CA ILE A 163 -9.09 2.05 9.24
C ILE A 163 -9.30 3.41 8.55
N GLY A 164 -8.26 3.90 7.89
CA GLY A 164 -8.36 5.10 7.05
C GLY A 164 -8.74 4.73 5.63
N VAL A 165 -9.54 5.58 4.98
CA VAL A 165 -9.85 5.48 3.56
C VAL A 165 -9.71 6.83 2.87
N THR A 166 -9.34 6.81 1.60
CA THR A 166 -9.36 7.97 0.70
C THR A 166 -10.44 7.80 -0.35
N THR A 167 -10.92 8.92 -0.89
CA THR A 167 -12.04 8.91 -1.84
C THR A 167 -11.71 9.66 -3.12
N SER A 168 -12.44 9.33 -4.19
CA SER A 168 -12.40 10.04 -5.47
C SER A 168 -12.93 11.49 -5.38
N THR A 169 -13.56 11.86 -4.27
CA THR A 169 -14.07 13.22 -4.00
C THR A 169 -13.15 14.01 -3.06
N SER A 170 -11.85 13.79 -3.15
CA SER A 170 -10.83 14.58 -2.43
C SER A 170 -10.89 14.47 -0.91
N SER A 171 -11.57 13.47 -0.35
CA SER A 171 -11.67 13.31 1.10
C SER A 171 -10.85 12.13 1.62
N ALA A 172 -10.36 12.27 2.85
CA ALA A 172 -9.82 11.19 3.65
C ALA A 172 -10.66 11.04 4.91
N ARG A 173 -10.86 9.81 5.37
CA ARG A 173 -11.72 9.48 6.51
C ARG A 173 -11.08 8.46 7.41
N LEU A 174 -11.31 8.60 8.69
CA LEU A 174 -11.11 7.53 9.69
C LEU A 174 -12.45 6.81 9.86
N LEU A 175 -12.46 5.53 9.61
CA LEU A 175 -13.62 4.66 9.84
C LEU A 175 -13.40 3.92 11.14
N HIS A 176 -14.38 3.99 12.03
CA HIS A 176 -14.42 3.21 13.25
C HIS A 176 -15.31 1.98 13.04
N LEU A 177 -14.72 0.81 13.19
CA LEU A 177 -15.39 -0.46 12.99
C LEU A 177 -15.85 -1.06 14.33
N ASP A 178 -17.03 -1.66 14.33
CA ASP A 178 -17.54 -2.45 15.44
C ASP A 178 -16.87 -3.84 15.51
N GLU A 179 -17.28 -4.66 16.45
CA GLU A 179 -16.77 -6.04 16.62
C GLU A 179 -17.08 -6.95 15.42
N GLY A 180 -18.12 -6.63 14.64
CA GLY A 180 -18.50 -7.29 13.39
C GLY A 180 -17.80 -6.73 12.16
N TYR A 181 -16.87 -5.79 12.35
CA TYR A 181 -16.17 -5.05 11.29
C TYR A 181 -17.09 -4.23 10.37
N CYS A 182 -18.28 -3.84 10.83
CA CYS A 182 -19.11 -2.85 10.18
C CYS A 182 -18.67 -1.44 10.58
N ILE A 183 -18.80 -0.49 9.67
CA ILE A 183 -18.58 0.94 9.97
C ILE A 183 -19.64 1.36 10.98
N LYS A 184 -19.23 1.62 12.21
CA LYS A 184 -20.07 2.13 13.30
C LYS A 184 -20.18 3.64 13.24
N ASP A 185 -19.04 4.29 12.94
CA ASP A 185 -18.89 5.73 12.89
C ASP A 185 -17.72 6.12 11.99
N TYR A 186 -17.64 7.39 11.59
CA TYR A 186 -16.52 7.89 10.79
C TYR A 186 -16.25 9.37 11.06
N THR A 187 -14.97 9.74 10.99
CA THR A 187 -14.50 11.12 11.04
C THR A 187 -13.96 11.53 9.68
N LYS A 188 -14.54 12.57 9.07
CA LYS A 188 -13.99 13.17 7.86
C LYS A 188 -12.82 14.06 8.25
N LEU A 189 -11.60 13.66 7.87
CA LEU A 189 -10.40 14.42 8.17
C LEU A 189 -10.38 15.74 7.41
N ASN A 190 -10.07 16.83 8.11
CA ASN A 190 -9.95 18.15 7.51
C ASN A 190 -8.59 18.30 6.80
N ILE A 191 -8.34 17.47 5.78
CA ILE A 191 -7.07 17.46 5.04
C ILE A 191 -7.12 18.34 3.78
N ALA A 192 -8.26 18.88 3.42
CA ALA A 192 -8.44 19.89 2.37
C ALA A 192 -7.72 19.57 1.04
N ASN A 193 -7.79 18.33 0.55
CA ASN A 193 -7.33 18.01 -0.81
C ASN A 193 -8.18 18.74 -1.83
N SER A 194 -7.58 19.22 -2.91
CA SER A 194 -8.28 19.90 -4.00
C SER A 194 -8.61 18.98 -5.17
N LEU A 195 -7.93 17.85 -5.26
CA LEU A 195 -8.11 16.79 -6.25
C LEU A 195 -8.19 15.42 -5.55
N GLU A 196 -8.24 14.33 -6.29
CA GLU A 196 -8.33 12.97 -5.77
C GLU A 196 -7.27 12.70 -4.69
N ALA A 197 -7.73 12.14 -3.58
CA ALA A 197 -6.87 11.74 -2.47
C ALA A 197 -6.41 10.29 -2.69
N TRP A 198 -5.16 10.09 -3.10
CA TRP A 198 -4.64 8.77 -3.48
C TRP A 198 -4.20 7.89 -2.31
N CYS A 199 -3.64 8.48 -1.27
CA CYS A 199 -3.06 7.68 -0.19
C CYS A 199 -3.32 8.26 1.18
N ILE A 200 -3.48 7.35 2.16
CA ILE A 200 -3.56 7.63 3.58
C ILE A 200 -2.63 6.71 4.35
N ALA A 201 -1.92 7.25 5.34
CA ALA A 201 -1.06 6.48 6.21
C ALA A 201 -1.07 7.04 7.64
N PHE A 202 -0.69 6.20 8.61
CA PHE A 202 -0.65 6.57 10.02
C PHE A 202 0.74 6.39 10.58
N SER A 203 1.20 7.32 11.40
CA SER A 203 2.35 7.05 12.26
C SER A 203 1.89 6.39 13.55
N SER A 204 2.72 5.48 14.05
CA SER A 204 2.61 5.00 15.43
C SER A 204 2.68 6.19 16.38
N GLY A 205 1.78 6.27 17.36
CA GLY A 205 1.80 7.32 18.36
C GLY A 205 3.09 7.24 19.19
N ALA A 206 3.57 8.38 19.70
CA ALA A 206 4.41 8.33 20.88
C ALA A 206 3.53 7.72 22.00
N PRO A 207 4.09 6.84 22.87
CA PRO A 207 3.31 6.29 23.98
C PRO A 207 2.67 7.44 24.75
N ALA A 208 1.34 7.50 24.70
CA ALA A 208 0.61 8.53 25.40
C ALA A 208 0.94 8.46 26.87
N SER A 209 1.12 9.61 27.49
CA SER A 209 0.99 9.75 28.94
C SER A 209 -0.28 9.01 29.38
N THR A 210 -0.26 8.42 30.53
CA THR A 210 -1.23 7.63 31.29
C THR A 210 -2.74 7.91 31.15
N ASP A 211 -3.16 8.79 30.26
CA ASP A 211 -4.55 9.05 29.93
C ASP A 211 -4.97 8.15 28.76
N GLU A 212 -6.17 7.59 28.82
CA GLU A 212 -6.75 6.62 27.88
C GLU A 212 -6.90 7.13 26.44
N LYS A 213 -6.56 8.39 26.17
CA LYS A 213 -6.65 9.05 24.85
C LYS A 213 -5.40 8.82 24.02
N ILE A 214 -5.59 8.40 22.78
CA ILE A 214 -4.51 8.08 21.83
C ILE A 214 -4.40 9.18 20.79
N GLN A 215 -3.20 9.71 20.58
CA GLN A 215 -2.96 10.63 19.46
C GLN A 215 -2.78 9.84 18.16
N VAL A 216 -3.66 10.09 17.19
CA VAL A 216 -3.62 9.55 15.85
C VAL A 216 -3.08 10.63 14.90
N THR A 217 -1.97 10.36 14.23
CA THR A 217 -1.47 11.24 13.16
C THR A 217 -1.68 10.57 11.80
N ALA A 218 -2.54 11.18 10.99
CA ALA A 218 -2.86 10.74 9.66
C ALA A 218 -2.15 11.61 8.60
N TYR A 219 -1.55 10.99 7.60
CA TYR A 219 -0.92 11.61 6.44
C TYR A 219 -1.76 11.32 5.21
N CYS A 220 -1.88 12.29 4.31
CA CYS A 220 -2.61 12.13 3.06
C CYS A 220 -1.88 12.81 1.92
N GLY A 221 -1.93 12.19 0.76
CA GLY A 221 -1.43 12.70 -0.50
C GLY A 221 -2.44 12.50 -1.62
N GLY A 222 -2.34 13.29 -2.67
CA GLY A 222 -3.25 13.23 -3.81
C GLY A 222 -2.69 13.92 -5.04
N ASP A 223 -3.54 14.06 -6.08
CA ASP A 223 -3.16 14.61 -7.38
C ASP A 223 -2.75 16.09 -7.35
N ASP A 224 -3.11 16.79 -6.27
CA ASP A 224 -2.71 18.19 -6.10
C ASP A 224 -1.23 18.38 -5.66
N SER A 225 -0.44 17.32 -5.68
CA SER A 225 1.01 17.32 -5.40
C SER A 225 1.38 17.77 -3.98
N LEU A 226 0.45 17.73 -3.05
CA LEU A 226 0.66 18.20 -1.69
C LEU A 226 0.66 17.03 -0.71
N LEU A 227 1.66 17.02 0.16
CA LEU A 227 1.68 16.14 1.34
C LEU A 227 1.02 16.88 2.51
N ARG A 228 0.04 16.27 3.13
CA ARG A 228 -0.68 16.82 4.26
C ARG A 228 -0.68 15.86 5.43
N TYR A 229 -0.81 16.41 6.63
CA TYR A 229 -1.08 15.61 7.80
C TYR A 229 -1.91 16.37 8.83
N THR A 230 -2.67 15.64 9.60
CA THR A 230 -3.43 16.12 10.75
C THR A 230 -3.22 15.17 11.93
N SER A 231 -3.38 15.69 13.13
CA SER A 231 -3.37 14.88 14.35
C SER A 231 -4.69 15.04 15.05
N CYS A 232 -5.34 13.93 15.33
CA CYS A 232 -6.56 13.86 16.12
C CYS A 232 -6.30 13.08 17.41
N VAL A 233 -7.16 13.33 18.39
CA VAL A 233 -7.18 12.60 19.65
C VAL A 233 -8.30 11.58 19.57
N TRP A 234 -7.93 10.31 19.71
CA TRP A 234 -8.86 9.20 19.78
C TRP A 234 -9.20 8.89 21.23
N ASP A 235 -10.48 8.95 21.57
CA ASP A 235 -11.03 8.60 22.89
C ASP A 235 -12.02 7.43 22.73
N PRO A 236 -11.62 6.19 23.03
CA PRO A 236 -12.52 5.03 22.89
C PRO A 236 -13.68 5.04 23.88
N SER A 237 -13.62 5.86 24.93
CA SER A 237 -14.70 5.98 25.92
C SER A 237 -15.79 6.94 25.49
N ASP A 238 -15.53 7.85 24.53
CA ASP A 238 -16.51 8.74 23.95
C ASP A 238 -17.26 8.04 22.80
N SER A 239 -18.52 7.69 23.04
CA SER A 239 -19.36 7.00 22.05
C SER A 239 -19.88 7.94 20.95
N ASP A 240 -19.94 9.25 21.20
CA ASP A 240 -20.62 10.23 20.35
C ASP A 240 -19.63 10.95 19.42
N SER A 241 -18.39 11.15 19.85
CA SER A 241 -17.33 11.78 19.06
C SER A 241 -15.94 11.22 19.43
N PRO A 242 -15.67 9.97 19.05
CA PRO A 242 -14.45 9.29 19.50
C PRO A 242 -13.16 9.90 18.93
N CYS A 243 -13.25 10.78 17.93
CA CYS A 243 -12.08 11.39 17.28
C CYS A 243 -12.24 12.90 17.16
N GLU A 244 -11.44 13.66 17.88
CA GLU A 244 -11.38 15.11 17.81
C GLU A 244 -10.13 15.60 17.07
N GLU A 245 -10.28 16.58 16.19
CA GLU A 245 -9.18 17.27 15.50
C GLU A 245 -8.85 18.61 16.19
N PRO A 246 -8.06 18.64 17.27
CA PRO A 246 -7.79 19.88 18.02
C PRO A 246 -6.86 20.82 17.26
N TYR A 247 -6.21 20.34 16.17
CA TYR A 247 -5.21 21.12 15.43
C TYR A 247 -5.59 21.25 13.96
N SER A 248 -5.29 22.40 13.38
CA SER A 248 -5.40 22.59 11.94
C SER A 248 -4.43 21.70 11.19
N PRO A 249 -4.82 21.15 10.02
CA PRO A 249 -3.96 20.32 9.20
C PRO A 249 -2.76 21.11 8.68
N ILE A 250 -1.65 20.41 8.50
CA ILE A 250 -0.41 20.97 7.96
C ILE A 250 -0.24 20.51 6.53
N THR A 251 0.09 21.47 5.66
CA THR A 251 0.34 21.24 4.24
C THR A 251 1.80 21.52 3.92
N ILE A 252 2.48 20.54 3.33
CA ILE A 252 3.85 20.64 2.80
C ILE A 252 3.74 20.88 1.31
N LYS A 253 4.25 22.02 0.84
CA LYS A 253 4.14 22.51 -0.54
C LYS A 253 5.49 22.56 -1.23
N GLY A 254 5.49 22.41 -2.56
CA GLY A 254 6.66 22.66 -3.41
C GLY A 254 7.75 21.59 -3.30
N THR A 255 7.44 20.44 -2.74
CA THR A 255 8.37 19.31 -2.62
C THR A 255 8.08 18.19 -3.63
N HIS A 256 6.87 18.10 -4.14
CA HIS A 256 6.49 17.15 -5.17
C HIS A 256 6.04 17.90 -6.42
N ASN A 257 6.44 17.41 -7.59
CA ASN A 257 6.11 18.01 -8.90
C ASN A 257 4.87 17.37 -9.55
N ALA A 258 4.36 16.29 -8.96
CA ALA A 258 3.13 15.61 -9.37
C ALA A 258 2.48 14.95 -8.16
N GLY A 259 1.34 14.28 -8.37
CA GLY A 259 0.53 13.70 -7.30
C GLY A 259 1.32 12.80 -6.35
N VAL A 260 1.05 12.93 -5.05
CA VAL A 260 1.62 12.08 -3.99
C VAL A 260 0.77 10.80 -3.90
N THR A 261 1.37 9.67 -4.22
CA THR A 261 0.68 8.39 -4.41
C THR A 261 0.96 7.36 -3.32
N ALA A 262 2.07 7.52 -2.60
CA ALA A 262 2.44 6.62 -1.52
C ALA A 262 3.03 7.39 -0.33
N ILE A 263 2.69 6.96 0.88
CA ILE A 263 3.23 7.49 2.12
C ILE A 263 3.53 6.31 3.03
N LEU A 264 4.77 6.22 3.51
CA LEU A 264 5.25 5.20 4.44
C LEU A 264 5.86 5.86 5.67
N PRO A 265 5.11 6.06 6.76
CA PRO A 265 5.67 6.46 8.03
C PRO A 265 6.54 5.33 8.60
N LEU A 266 7.72 5.67 9.07
CA LEU A 266 8.64 4.73 9.67
C LEU A 266 8.58 4.84 11.20
N SER A 267 8.69 3.69 11.89
CA SER A 267 8.85 3.66 13.35
C SER A 267 10.29 4.05 13.73
N LEU A 268 10.74 5.19 13.19
CA LEU A 268 12.06 5.76 13.38
C LEU A 268 11.92 7.23 13.79
N PHE A 269 12.55 7.57 14.92
CA PHE A 269 12.60 8.93 15.42
C PHE A 269 14.04 9.41 15.47
N THR A 270 14.26 10.67 15.12
CA THR A 270 15.54 11.34 15.32
C THR A 270 15.73 11.70 16.80
N LYS A 271 16.95 12.10 17.20
CA LYS A 271 17.25 12.54 18.59
C LYS A 271 16.35 13.67 19.07
N ASN A 272 15.84 14.48 18.15
CA ASN A 272 14.95 15.62 18.44
C ASN A 272 13.47 15.24 18.23
N ASN A 273 13.08 13.98 18.38
CA ASN A 273 11.73 13.48 18.19
C ASN A 273 11.15 13.73 16.78
N GLY A 274 11.97 14.03 15.78
CA GLY A 274 11.51 14.13 14.40
C GLY A 274 11.05 12.76 13.87
N ARG A 275 9.86 12.70 13.29
CA ARG A 275 9.29 11.50 12.69
C ARG A 275 9.77 11.36 11.26
N VAL A 276 10.23 10.17 10.88
CA VAL A 276 10.70 9.89 9.54
C VAL A 276 9.57 9.35 8.68
N ILE A 277 9.37 9.96 7.51
CA ILE A 277 8.33 9.58 6.55
C ILE A 277 8.97 9.44 5.17
N VAL A 278 8.64 8.37 4.45
CA VAL A 278 8.99 8.17 3.06
C VAL A 278 7.77 8.42 2.19
N THR A 279 7.92 9.18 1.12
CA THR A 279 6.83 9.41 0.14
C THR A 279 7.23 8.95 -1.24
N GLY A 280 6.22 8.56 -2.02
CA GLY A 280 6.31 8.32 -3.45
C GLY A 280 5.37 9.23 -4.21
N SER A 281 5.74 9.58 -5.44
CA SER A 281 4.97 10.49 -6.28
C SER A 281 4.98 10.05 -7.75
N TYR A 282 4.00 10.53 -8.51
CA TYR A 282 3.95 10.41 -9.97
C TYR A 282 5.12 11.10 -10.69
N ASP A 283 5.88 11.98 -9.98
CA ASP A 283 7.08 12.63 -10.51
C ASP A 283 8.32 11.74 -10.51
N ASP A 284 8.14 10.43 -10.39
CA ASP A 284 9.17 9.38 -10.39
C ASP A 284 10.11 9.40 -9.16
N HIS A 285 9.85 10.23 -8.16
CA HIS A 285 10.75 10.37 -7.01
C HIS A 285 10.20 9.73 -5.74
N LEU A 286 11.12 9.08 -5.03
CA LEU A 286 11.00 8.75 -3.62
C LEU A 286 11.66 9.87 -2.81
N ARG A 287 11.01 10.31 -1.72
CA ARG A 287 11.53 11.35 -0.83
C ARG A 287 11.46 10.92 0.62
N VAL A 288 12.44 11.35 1.40
CA VAL A 288 12.47 11.14 2.85
C VAL A 288 12.35 12.48 3.55
N PHE A 289 11.36 12.59 4.42
CA PHE A 289 11.11 13.76 5.25
C PHE A 289 11.33 13.45 6.73
N ILE A 290 11.81 14.45 7.46
CA ILE A 290 11.77 14.49 8.91
C ILE A 290 10.76 15.56 9.31
N ILE A 291 9.73 15.17 10.05
CA ILE A 291 8.68 16.06 10.54
C ILE A 291 8.86 16.21 12.06
N HIS A 292 9.23 17.41 12.49
CA HIS A 292 9.41 17.73 13.90
C HIS A 292 8.10 18.19 14.53
N ASP A 293 7.95 17.97 15.82
CA ASP A 293 6.85 18.52 16.60
C ASP A 293 6.95 20.06 16.69
N LEU A 294 5.87 20.71 17.15
CA LEU A 294 5.88 22.16 17.39
C LEU A 294 7.01 22.52 18.36
N HIS A 295 7.78 23.54 18.01
CA HIS A 295 8.77 24.09 18.93
C HIS A 295 8.07 24.81 20.08
N GLU A 296 8.39 24.47 21.32
CA GLU A 296 7.72 24.99 22.53
C GLU A 296 7.67 26.52 22.58
N THR A 297 8.71 27.19 22.07
CA THR A 297 8.84 28.65 22.13
C THR A 297 8.27 29.36 20.91
N TYR A 298 8.42 28.78 19.72
CA TYR A 298 8.10 29.47 18.46
C TYR A 298 6.85 28.92 17.75
N GLY A 299 6.31 27.79 18.22
CA GLY A 299 5.09 27.19 17.64
C GLY A 299 5.21 26.72 16.19
N MET A 300 6.35 26.93 15.52
CA MET A 300 6.55 26.52 14.13
C MET A 300 6.99 25.06 14.06
N LYS A 301 6.33 24.30 13.19
CA LYS A 301 6.78 22.95 12.84
C LYS A 301 7.90 23.04 11.82
N LYS A 302 8.96 22.28 12.02
CA LYS A 302 10.04 22.11 11.07
C LYS A 302 9.80 20.84 10.27
N VAL A 303 9.85 20.97 8.95
CA VAL A 303 9.83 19.85 8.01
C VAL A 303 11.11 19.92 7.20
N GLU A 304 11.86 18.83 7.16
CA GLU A 304 13.11 18.71 6.43
C GLU A 304 12.97 17.65 5.35
N LEU A 305 13.25 18.01 4.09
CA LEU A 305 13.50 17.06 3.03
C LEU A 305 14.98 16.64 3.12
N VAL A 306 15.24 15.39 3.49
CA VAL A 306 16.62 14.91 3.74
C VAL A 306 17.16 14.02 2.64
N LEU A 307 16.28 13.49 1.78
CA LEU A 307 16.66 12.68 0.62
C LEU A 307 15.59 12.81 -0.47
N GLU A 308 16.06 12.90 -1.71
CA GLU A 308 15.24 12.77 -2.92
C GLU A 308 15.99 11.89 -3.92
N GLU A 309 15.31 10.85 -4.45
CA GLU A 309 15.91 9.89 -5.38
C GLU A 309 14.94 9.52 -6.48
N ASN A 310 15.39 9.54 -7.73
CA ASN A 310 14.58 9.16 -8.89
C ASN A 310 14.55 7.63 -9.04
N MET A 311 13.35 7.06 -9.08
CA MET A 311 13.12 5.60 -9.21
C MET A 311 12.94 5.15 -10.66
N GLY A 312 12.86 6.08 -11.61
CA GLY A 312 12.67 5.83 -13.04
C GLY A 312 11.22 5.63 -13.46
N GLY A 313 10.27 5.73 -12.55
CA GLY A 313 8.83 5.68 -12.80
C GLY A 313 8.04 6.07 -11.56
N GLY A 314 6.81 6.54 -11.75
CA GLY A 314 5.94 7.01 -10.68
C GLY A 314 5.81 6.01 -9.54
N VAL A 315 6.14 6.44 -8.34
CA VAL A 315 6.21 5.57 -7.15
C VAL A 315 4.80 5.41 -6.57
N TRP A 316 4.13 4.33 -6.94
CA TRP A 316 2.73 4.09 -6.60
C TRP A 316 2.52 3.49 -5.20
N ARG A 317 3.43 2.62 -4.76
CA ARG A 317 3.33 1.94 -3.46
C ARG A 317 4.69 1.77 -2.81
N LEU A 318 4.72 1.87 -1.49
CA LEU A 318 5.91 1.67 -0.66
C LEU A 318 5.56 0.71 0.49
N ASP A 319 6.29 -0.39 0.61
CA ASP A 319 6.11 -1.38 1.66
C ASP A 319 7.42 -1.59 2.42
N LEU A 320 7.36 -1.46 3.75
CA LEU A 320 8.52 -1.66 4.61
C LEU A 320 8.88 -3.13 4.71
N VAL A 321 10.05 -3.49 4.20
CA VAL A 321 10.56 -4.86 4.30
C VAL A 321 11.23 -5.10 5.65
N LYS A 322 12.19 -4.25 6.03
CA LYS A 322 12.96 -4.42 7.27
C LYS A 322 13.62 -3.11 7.69
N THR A 323 13.72 -2.92 8.99
CA THR A 323 14.61 -1.92 9.60
C THR A 323 15.68 -2.66 10.39
N GLN A 324 16.94 -2.37 10.13
CA GLN A 324 18.09 -2.89 10.85
C GLN A 324 18.86 -1.73 11.46
N LYS A 325 19.04 -1.77 12.77
CA LYS A 325 19.83 -0.78 13.51
C LYS A 325 21.19 -1.40 13.84
N ASP A 326 22.24 -0.78 13.36
CA ASP A 326 23.61 -1.07 13.71
C ASP A 326 24.14 0.05 14.65
N THR A 327 25.37 -0.07 15.13
CA THR A 327 25.95 0.89 16.09
C THR A 327 26.03 2.31 15.53
N ASP A 328 26.37 2.47 14.27
CA ASP A 328 26.66 3.75 13.64
C ASP A 328 25.69 4.12 12.50
N SER A 329 24.79 3.21 12.13
CA SER A 329 23.84 3.42 11.04
C SER A 329 22.51 2.69 11.27
N THR A 330 21.49 3.17 10.59
CA THR A 330 20.21 2.45 10.46
C THR A 330 19.94 2.22 8.98
N LYS A 331 19.68 0.96 8.62
CA LYS A 331 19.30 0.53 7.28
C LYS A 331 17.83 0.20 7.21
N ILE A 332 17.17 0.74 6.21
CA ILE A 332 15.73 0.59 6.01
C ILE A 332 15.53 0.05 4.61
N ARG A 333 14.94 -1.13 4.51
CA ARG A 333 14.65 -1.77 3.23
C ARG A 333 13.20 -1.61 2.88
N ILE A 334 12.96 -1.21 1.65
CA ILE A 334 11.64 -0.87 1.12
C ILE A 334 11.45 -1.57 -0.22
N LEU A 335 10.28 -2.14 -0.43
CA LEU A 335 9.79 -2.54 -1.73
C LEU A 335 8.96 -1.40 -2.29
N ALA A 336 9.34 -0.88 -3.46
CA ALA A 336 8.63 0.18 -4.17
C ALA A 336 8.05 -0.36 -5.47
N SER A 337 6.75 -0.11 -5.70
CA SER A 337 6.09 -0.32 -6.99
C SER A 337 6.18 0.96 -7.79
N CYS A 338 6.90 0.94 -8.92
CA CYS A 338 7.29 2.12 -9.66
C CYS A 338 6.66 2.16 -11.07
N MET A 339 5.34 1.97 -11.16
CA MET A 339 4.57 2.05 -12.40
C MET A 339 5.28 1.40 -13.60
N HIS A 340 5.59 2.17 -14.65
CA HIS A 340 6.26 1.67 -15.85
C HIS A 340 7.70 1.20 -15.63
N ALA A 341 8.35 1.62 -14.56
CA ALA A 341 9.67 1.15 -14.19
C ALA A 341 9.66 -0.20 -13.43
N GLY A 342 8.47 -0.75 -13.11
CA GLY A 342 8.35 -2.03 -12.43
C GLY A 342 8.55 -1.94 -10.93
N ALA A 343 9.19 -2.95 -10.31
CA ALA A 343 9.44 -2.96 -8.87
C ALA A 343 10.92 -2.67 -8.56
N ARG A 344 11.15 -1.98 -7.44
CA ARG A 344 12.48 -1.66 -6.90
C ARG A 344 12.61 -2.19 -5.49
N PHE A 345 13.70 -2.87 -5.19
CA PHE A 345 14.10 -3.19 -3.84
C PHE A 345 15.19 -2.22 -3.40
N ILE A 346 14.89 -1.41 -2.41
CA ILE A 346 15.66 -0.21 -2.05
C ILE A 346 16.20 -0.38 -0.63
N GLU A 347 17.43 0.06 -0.40
CA GLU A 347 17.98 0.27 0.93
C GLU A 347 18.23 1.77 1.14
N LEU A 348 17.55 2.35 2.11
CA LEU A 348 17.89 3.65 2.67
C LEU A 348 18.85 3.42 3.84
N GLU A 349 19.93 4.15 3.91
CA GLU A 349 20.85 4.13 5.03
C GLU A 349 20.97 5.54 5.62
N VAL A 350 20.83 5.64 6.94
CA VAL A 350 21.11 6.87 7.67
C VAL A 350 22.26 6.65 8.64
N LYS A 351 23.33 7.46 8.50
CA LYS A 351 24.49 7.47 9.37
C LYS A 351 24.47 8.70 10.25
N GLN A 352 24.80 8.51 11.55
CA GLN A 352 24.84 9.60 12.53
C GLN A 352 23.58 10.47 12.53
N GLU A 353 22.42 9.90 12.13
CA GLU A 353 21.09 10.52 12.06
C GLU A 353 20.96 11.71 11.07
N GLN A 354 21.95 11.99 10.26
CA GLN A 354 21.94 13.14 9.34
C GLN A 354 22.36 12.79 7.91
N ASP A 355 23.22 11.83 7.72
CA ASP A 355 23.74 11.44 6.40
C ASP A 355 22.85 10.34 5.80
N TRP A 356 21.91 10.76 4.97
CA TRP A 356 20.97 9.88 4.28
C TRP A 356 21.49 9.47 2.91
N SER A 357 21.40 8.22 2.60
CA SER A 357 21.71 7.68 1.27
C SER A 357 20.65 6.67 0.83
N CYS A 358 20.52 6.49 -0.49
CA CYS A 358 19.62 5.54 -1.11
C CYS A 358 20.38 4.67 -2.09
N GLN A 359 20.14 3.37 -2.04
CA GLN A 359 20.67 2.41 -3.01
C GLN A 359 19.54 1.51 -3.51
N VAL A 360 19.39 1.40 -4.84
CA VAL A 360 18.55 0.38 -5.45
C VAL A 360 19.33 -0.93 -5.48
N LEU A 361 18.96 -1.90 -4.65
CA LEU A 361 19.63 -3.20 -4.55
C LEU A 361 19.24 -4.14 -5.68
N ALA A 362 17.95 -4.10 -6.06
CA ALA A 362 17.44 -4.93 -7.13
C ALA A 362 16.26 -4.27 -7.85
N ARG A 363 16.04 -4.66 -9.10
CA ARG A 363 14.96 -4.18 -9.95
C ARG A 363 14.33 -5.33 -10.73
N PHE A 364 13.01 -5.27 -10.87
CA PHE A 364 12.19 -6.16 -11.66
C PHE A 364 11.41 -5.34 -12.70
N GLU A 365 11.68 -5.55 -13.99
CA GLU A 365 11.24 -4.68 -15.09
C GLU A 365 10.51 -5.44 -16.21
N GLU A 366 10.08 -6.69 -15.99
CA GLU A 366 9.42 -7.51 -17.03
C GLU A 366 7.96 -7.11 -17.28
N HIS A 367 7.48 -6.05 -16.64
CA HIS A 367 6.13 -5.56 -16.83
C HIS A 367 5.91 -5.00 -18.25
N LYS A 368 4.79 -5.39 -18.87
CA LYS A 368 4.36 -4.85 -20.16
C LYS A 368 3.47 -3.62 -20.03
N SER A 369 3.06 -3.29 -18.83
CA SER A 369 2.26 -2.11 -18.46
C SER A 369 2.63 -1.63 -17.08
N MET A 370 1.84 -0.73 -16.47
CA MET A 370 2.14 -0.12 -15.17
C MET A 370 2.01 -1.11 -14.02
N ASN A 371 2.99 -1.14 -13.12
CA ASN A 371 3.00 -1.90 -11.88
C ASN A 371 2.33 -1.09 -10.75
N TYR A 372 1.11 -1.48 -10.38
CA TYR A 372 0.35 -0.84 -9.30
C TYR A 372 0.47 -1.55 -7.96
N GLY A 373 1.10 -2.71 -7.89
CA GLY A 373 1.26 -3.44 -6.65
C GLY A 373 2.35 -4.49 -6.71
N SER A 374 3.12 -4.52 -5.65
CA SER A 374 4.09 -5.57 -5.36
C SER A 374 3.97 -5.92 -3.90
N ASP A 375 4.20 -7.17 -3.55
CA ASP A 375 4.24 -7.60 -2.15
C ASP A 375 5.26 -8.72 -1.97
N PHE A 376 5.58 -9.06 -0.73
CA PHE A 376 6.64 -9.99 -0.40
C PHE A 376 6.28 -10.87 0.80
N VAL A 377 6.92 -12.03 0.86
CA VAL A 377 6.91 -12.91 2.03
C VAL A 377 8.29 -12.95 2.65
N ARG A 378 8.34 -12.91 3.98
CA ARG A 378 9.55 -13.19 4.76
C ARG A 378 9.63 -14.69 5.04
N ASP A 379 10.77 -15.30 4.76
CA ASP A 379 11.06 -16.66 5.21
C ASP A 379 12.14 -16.58 6.30
N ASP A 380 11.70 -16.53 7.54
CA ASP A 380 12.57 -16.46 8.72
C ASP A 380 13.40 -17.74 8.91
N GLN A 381 12.99 -18.88 8.31
CA GLN A 381 13.68 -20.17 8.45
C GLN A 381 14.82 -20.37 7.45
N ALA A 382 14.72 -19.78 6.26
CA ALA A 382 15.73 -19.92 5.22
C ALA A 382 16.77 -18.79 5.21
N GLY A 383 16.78 -17.92 6.21
CA GLY A 383 17.68 -16.77 6.26
C GLY A 383 17.31 -15.71 5.24
N GLU A 384 16.21 -15.01 5.45
CA GLU A 384 15.75 -13.85 4.67
C GLU A 384 15.55 -14.11 3.17
N THR A 385 14.76 -15.10 2.82
CA THR A 385 14.23 -15.23 1.45
C THR A 385 13.10 -14.24 1.26
N LEU A 386 13.26 -13.32 0.34
CA LEU A 386 12.22 -12.40 -0.07
C LEU A 386 11.57 -12.94 -1.35
N CYS A 387 10.31 -13.34 -1.27
CA CYS A 387 9.54 -13.74 -2.42
C CYS A 387 8.72 -12.54 -2.90
N LEU A 388 9.20 -11.88 -3.94
CA LEU A 388 8.55 -10.73 -4.53
C LEU A 388 7.39 -11.18 -5.44
N ARG A 389 6.27 -10.47 -5.40
CA ARG A 389 5.16 -10.58 -6.34
C ARG A 389 4.89 -9.20 -6.92
N ALA A 390 4.68 -9.12 -8.22
CA ALA A 390 4.43 -7.86 -8.87
C ALA A 390 3.22 -7.96 -9.82
N LEU A 391 2.37 -6.95 -9.82
CA LEU A 391 1.16 -6.86 -10.61
C LEU A 391 1.29 -5.86 -11.74
N ASN A 392 0.62 -6.18 -12.83
CA ASN A 392 0.52 -5.34 -14.01
C ASN A 392 -0.93 -4.93 -14.26
N PHE A 393 -1.18 -3.74 -14.79
CA PHE A 393 -2.49 -3.36 -15.32
C PHE A 393 -2.93 -4.19 -16.54
N SER A 394 -1.97 -4.83 -17.24
CA SER A 394 -2.23 -5.98 -18.11
C SER A 394 -2.59 -7.19 -17.23
N PRO A 395 -3.45 -8.12 -17.66
CA PRO A 395 -3.92 -9.24 -16.83
C PRO A 395 -2.83 -10.28 -16.53
N THR A 396 -1.58 -9.85 -16.32
CA THR A 396 -0.46 -10.75 -16.06
C THR A 396 0.10 -10.55 -14.65
N LEU A 397 0.08 -11.62 -13.88
CA LEU A 397 0.71 -11.72 -12.56
C LEU A 397 2.11 -12.33 -12.72
N TYR A 398 3.13 -11.65 -12.25
CA TYR A 398 4.51 -12.11 -12.27
C TYR A 398 4.98 -12.63 -10.91
N LEU A 399 5.81 -13.64 -10.93
CA LEU A 399 6.38 -14.29 -9.76
C LEU A 399 7.91 -14.25 -9.83
N PRO A 400 8.57 -13.12 -9.60
CA PRO A 400 10.00 -13.09 -9.42
C PRO A 400 10.39 -13.65 -8.05
N LEU A 401 11.51 -14.37 -8.00
CA LEU A 401 12.11 -14.86 -6.75
C LEU A 401 13.37 -14.07 -6.43
N LEU A 402 13.37 -13.35 -5.32
CA LEU A 402 14.52 -12.67 -4.79
C LEU A 402 15.03 -13.40 -3.52
N LEU A 403 16.15 -14.09 -3.60
CA LEU A 403 16.84 -14.69 -2.45
C LEU A 403 17.81 -13.66 -1.86
N TYR A 404 17.41 -13.01 -0.78
CA TYR A 404 18.13 -11.87 -0.20
C TYR A 404 19.55 -12.22 0.32
N ASN A 405 19.75 -13.36 0.97
CA ASN A 405 21.06 -13.74 1.50
C ASN A 405 22.15 -13.89 0.43
N ARG A 406 21.77 -14.08 -0.84
CA ARG A 406 22.73 -14.10 -1.95
C ARG A 406 23.09 -12.70 -2.47
N LEU A 407 22.38 -11.66 -2.06
CA LEU A 407 22.70 -10.27 -2.42
C LEU A 407 23.90 -9.72 -1.64
N LEU A 408 24.20 -10.28 -0.46
CA LEU A 408 25.21 -9.75 0.45
C LEU A 408 26.56 -10.47 0.35
N ALA A 409 26.69 -11.53 -0.47
CA ALA A 409 27.97 -12.22 -0.64
C ALA A 409 28.84 -11.48 -1.67
N PRO A 410 29.93 -10.80 -1.28
CA PRO A 410 30.86 -10.22 -2.24
C PRO A 410 31.54 -11.36 -3.01
N GLY A 411 31.33 -11.47 -4.32
CA GLY A 411 32.09 -12.34 -5.21
C GLY A 411 31.41 -13.60 -5.74
N SER A 412 30.09 -13.77 -5.62
CA SER A 412 29.39 -14.86 -6.29
C SER A 412 29.34 -14.65 -7.81
N THR A 413 29.98 -15.54 -8.57
CA THR A 413 29.96 -15.52 -10.04
C THR A 413 28.60 -15.98 -10.57
N LYS A 414 28.23 -15.52 -11.78
CA LYS A 414 26.93 -15.82 -12.44
C LYS A 414 26.60 -17.33 -12.53
N ASP A 415 27.57 -18.20 -12.49
CA ASP A 415 27.40 -19.65 -12.71
C ASP A 415 26.91 -20.40 -11.45
N GLU A 416 27.13 -19.87 -10.25
CA GLU A 416 26.64 -20.50 -9.01
C GLU A 416 25.13 -20.22 -8.72
N ILE A 417 24.55 -19.26 -9.42
CA ILE A 417 23.19 -18.75 -9.16
C ILE A 417 22.14 -19.57 -9.90
N ASN A 418 22.50 -20.28 -10.96
CA ASN A 418 21.58 -21.02 -11.83
C ASN A 418 21.39 -22.50 -11.48
N SER A 419 21.94 -22.99 -10.37
CA SER A 419 21.67 -24.36 -9.92
C SER A 419 20.45 -24.36 -9.00
N PRO A 420 19.31 -24.96 -9.38
CA PRO A 420 18.21 -25.17 -8.46
C PRO A 420 18.65 -26.23 -7.42
N LYS A 421 19.08 -25.80 -6.24
CA LYS A 421 19.06 -26.70 -5.09
C LYS A 421 17.59 -26.87 -4.70
N LEU A 422 16.96 -27.91 -5.26
CA LEU A 422 15.74 -28.51 -4.77
C LEU A 422 15.89 -28.72 -3.25
N CYS A 423 15.05 -28.05 -2.47
CA CYS A 423 14.76 -28.44 -1.09
C CYS A 423 14.00 -29.78 -1.14
N SER A 424 14.72 -30.88 -1.29
CA SER A 424 14.20 -32.23 -1.10
C SER A 424 14.61 -32.65 0.31
N SER A 425 13.70 -32.55 1.26
CA SER A 425 13.60 -33.45 2.41
C SER A 425 12.44 -33.07 3.32
N TYR A 426 11.26 -33.59 3.05
CA TYR A 426 10.36 -34.07 4.09
C TYR A 426 9.98 -35.49 3.72
N GLN A 427 10.75 -36.46 4.22
CA GLN A 427 10.26 -37.80 4.44
C GLN A 427 9.41 -37.77 5.69
N THR A 428 8.12 -37.94 5.51
CA THR A 428 7.18 -38.40 6.54
C THR A 428 7.55 -39.84 6.93
N THR A 429 7.86 -40.06 8.18
CA THR A 429 7.80 -41.36 8.80
C THR A 429 6.94 -41.25 10.04
N TYR A 430 5.81 -41.98 9.95
CA TYR A 430 4.80 -42.38 10.96
C TYR A 430 3.96 -41.31 11.62
#